data_c7eef46901f936ec0d971c14561265f9
#
_entry.id   c7eef46901f936ec0d971c14561265f9
#
_cell.length_a   1.000
_cell.length_b   1.000
_cell.length_c   1.000
_cell.angle_alpha   90.00
_cell.angle_beta   90.00
_cell.angle_gamma   90.00
#
_symmetry.space_group_name_H-M   'P 1'
#
loop_
_entity.id
_entity.type
_entity.pdbx_description
1 polymer ?
#
loop_
_entity_poly.entity_id
_entity_poly.type
_entity_poly.pdbx_seq_one_letter_code
_entity_poly.pdbx_strand_id
1 'polypeptide(L)'
;LEQTNTDGDAEGDACDSDDDNDGFSDDQEELDGTNPLNRFSCKTGCFSFDVDGNSEAKPLTDGLLVIRHLFGFSGESLTSGAVSGEASRGSSEAIAGYLLDADSELDIDGDGESKPLTDGLLLIRYLFGFSGASLISGAIGDGAERDTAEEVEAYIQARVPVQ
;
A
#
# COMPACT_ATOMS: atom_id res chain seq x y z
N LEU A 1 16.03 19.92 22.71
CA LEU A 1 16.11 18.61 22.05
C LEU A 1 14.78 18.45 21.34
N GLU A 2 14.78 18.43 20.05
CA GLU A 2 13.58 18.04 19.29
C GLU A 2 13.40 16.54 19.53
N GLN A 3 12.26 16.16 20.09
CA GLN A 3 11.83 14.79 20.28
C GLN A 3 11.28 14.30 18.94
N THR A 4 11.54 13.05 18.60
CA THR A 4 10.91 12.42 17.43
C THR A 4 9.40 12.43 17.66
N ASN A 5 8.64 12.67 16.61
CA ASN A 5 7.20 12.72 16.60
C ASN A 5 6.78 12.25 15.20
N THR A 6 6.42 10.99 15.10
CA THR A 6 6.23 10.27 13.84
C THR A 6 4.93 10.67 13.16
N ASP A 7 3.85 10.87 13.91
CA ASP A 7 2.53 11.22 13.40
C ASP A 7 2.27 12.74 13.33
N GLY A 8 3.11 13.54 14.00
CA GLY A 8 3.03 15.00 13.99
C GLY A 8 1.95 15.59 14.91
N ASP A 9 1.49 14.85 15.90
CA ASP A 9 0.51 15.33 16.88
C ASP A 9 1.11 16.18 18.01
N ALA A 10 0.51 16.25 19.20
CA ALA A 10 0.98 17.08 20.30
C ALA A 10 1.96 16.35 21.24
N GLU A 11 2.03 15.04 21.16
CA GLU A 11 2.91 14.18 21.96
C GLU A 11 4.08 13.74 21.06
N GLY A 12 5.12 13.24 21.60
CA GLY A 12 6.23 12.71 20.83
C GLY A 12 6.45 11.26 21.18
N ASP A 13 7.03 10.48 20.29
CA ASP A 13 7.15 9.02 20.37
C ASP A 13 7.53 8.44 21.75
N ALA A 14 8.29 9.16 22.53
CA ALA A 14 8.66 8.70 23.88
C ALA A 14 7.56 8.84 24.96
N CYS A 15 6.47 9.52 24.65
CA CYS A 15 5.34 9.81 25.56
C CYS A 15 4.00 9.44 24.93
N ASP A 16 4.02 9.11 23.65
CA ASP A 16 2.88 8.63 22.91
C ASP A 16 2.69 7.12 23.16
N SER A 17 1.55 6.61 22.97
CA SER A 17 1.21 5.19 23.07
C SER A 17 0.73 4.60 21.73
N ASP A 18 0.70 5.42 20.66
CA ASP A 18 0.30 5.10 19.30
C ASP A 18 1.08 6.06 18.39
N ASP A 19 2.38 5.77 18.24
CA ASP A 19 3.40 6.67 17.67
C ASP A 19 3.11 7.10 16.22
N ASP A 20 2.32 6.32 15.47
CA ASP A 20 1.98 6.61 14.07
C ASP A 20 0.49 6.93 13.85
N ASN A 21 -0.30 6.89 14.93
CA ASN A 21 -1.71 7.24 14.99
C ASN A 21 -2.57 6.43 13.99
N ASP A 22 -2.30 5.13 13.90
CA ASP A 22 -3.05 4.20 13.04
C ASP A 22 -4.24 3.53 13.76
N GLY A 23 -4.33 3.74 15.08
CA GLY A 23 -5.36 3.23 15.95
C GLY A 23 -5.00 1.92 16.66
N PHE A 24 -3.78 1.42 16.48
CA PHE A 24 -3.19 0.36 17.28
C PHE A 24 -2.10 0.97 18.17
N SER A 25 -1.97 0.51 19.40
CA SER A 25 -0.91 1.01 20.28
C SER A 25 0.41 0.31 20.00
N ASP A 26 1.54 0.98 20.29
CA ASP A 26 2.89 0.43 20.15
C ASP A 26 3.04 -0.93 20.84
N ASP A 27 2.50 -1.07 22.06
CA ASP A 27 2.49 -2.33 22.80
C ASP A 27 1.73 -3.44 22.04
N GLN A 28 0.64 -3.10 21.36
CA GLN A 28 -0.13 -4.06 20.56
C GLN A 28 0.62 -4.43 19.31
N GLU A 29 1.26 -3.48 18.65
CA GLU A 29 2.05 -3.70 17.44
C GLU A 29 3.30 -4.54 17.71
N GLU A 30 4.01 -4.31 18.82
CA GLU A 30 5.11 -5.18 19.25
C GLU A 30 4.66 -6.64 19.44
N LEU A 31 3.47 -6.86 20.00
CA LEU A 31 2.89 -8.20 20.15
C LEU A 31 2.49 -8.83 18.83
N ASP A 32 2.04 -8.03 17.90
CA ASP A 32 1.60 -8.47 16.56
C ASP A 32 2.75 -8.61 15.57
N GLY A 33 3.92 -8.04 15.89
CA GLY A 33 5.12 -8.05 15.04
C GLY A 33 5.04 -7.02 13.91
N THR A 34 4.26 -5.95 14.12
CA THR A 34 4.15 -4.80 13.22
C THR A 34 5.07 -3.66 13.67
N ASN A 35 5.11 -2.54 12.96
CA ASN A 35 6.04 -1.46 13.22
C ASN A 35 5.31 -0.22 13.76
N PRO A 36 5.48 0.14 15.05
CA PRO A 36 4.82 1.27 15.71
C PRO A 36 5.07 2.66 15.09
N LEU A 37 6.01 2.77 14.19
CA LEU A 37 6.37 4.02 13.51
C LEU A 37 5.87 4.06 12.06
N ASN A 38 5.03 3.12 11.64
CA ASN A 38 4.53 3.03 10.27
C ASN A 38 3.03 2.72 10.26
N ARG A 39 2.22 3.75 10.13
CA ARG A 39 0.75 3.74 10.10
C ARG A 39 0.10 2.75 9.12
N PHE A 40 0.85 2.10 8.25
CA PHE A 40 0.39 1.07 7.33
C PHE A 40 0.88 -0.33 7.71
N SER A 41 1.69 -0.44 8.75
CA SER A 41 2.25 -1.70 9.24
C SER A 41 1.41 -2.28 10.36
N CYS A 42 0.14 -2.52 10.15
CA CYS A 42 -0.71 -3.22 11.11
C CYS A 42 -1.18 -4.58 10.60
N LYS A 43 -1.68 -5.40 11.51
CA LYS A 43 -2.12 -6.77 11.21
C LYS A 43 -3.30 -6.85 10.23
N THR A 44 -4.16 -5.84 10.23
CA THR A 44 -5.34 -5.75 9.35
C THR A 44 -5.83 -4.30 9.22
N GLY A 45 -6.03 -3.84 8.00
CA GLY A 45 -6.86 -2.67 7.71
C GLY A 45 -6.20 -1.31 7.63
N CYS A 46 -4.90 -1.18 7.87
CA CYS A 46 -4.20 0.12 7.83
C CYS A 46 -3.90 0.59 6.40
N PHE A 47 -3.54 -0.31 5.52
CA PHE A 47 -3.31 0.01 4.12
C PHE A 47 -4.46 -0.44 3.23
N SER A 48 -4.79 0.38 2.23
CA SER A 48 -5.75 0.02 1.18
C SER A 48 -5.21 0.35 -0.20
N PHE A 49 -5.44 -0.56 -1.15
CA PHE A 49 -5.23 -0.28 -2.58
C PHE A 49 -6.27 0.67 -3.20
N ASP A 50 -7.19 1.24 -2.42
CA ASP A 50 -7.94 2.44 -2.77
C ASP A 50 -7.04 3.67 -2.61
N VAL A 51 -6.18 3.88 -3.59
CA VAL A 51 -5.10 4.86 -3.54
C VAL A 51 -5.61 6.28 -3.62
N ASP A 52 -6.68 6.54 -4.35
CA ASP A 52 -7.28 7.88 -4.46
C ASP A 52 -8.35 8.17 -3.38
N GLY A 53 -8.71 7.16 -2.57
CA GLY A 53 -9.61 7.32 -1.43
C GLY A 53 -11.06 7.55 -1.81
N ASN A 54 -11.53 6.87 -2.85
CA ASN A 54 -12.92 6.97 -3.32
C ASN A 54 -13.80 5.78 -2.88
N SER A 55 -13.27 4.90 -2.04
CA SER A 55 -13.87 3.64 -1.54
C SER A 55 -13.99 2.53 -2.60
N GLU A 56 -13.25 2.62 -3.70
CA GLU A 56 -13.19 1.60 -4.74
C GLU A 56 -11.74 1.43 -5.21
N ALA A 57 -11.25 0.20 -5.30
CA ALA A 57 -9.96 -0.08 -5.93
C ALA A 57 -10.17 -0.53 -7.37
N LYS A 58 -9.71 0.24 -8.35
CA LYS A 58 -9.91 -0.01 -9.78
C LYS A 58 -8.59 -0.07 -10.55
N PRO A 59 -8.51 -0.88 -11.62
CA PRO A 59 -7.25 -1.06 -12.36
C PRO A 59 -6.75 0.21 -13.05
N LEU A 60 -7.64 1.07 -13.56
CA LEU A 60 -7.29 2.27 -14.34
C LEU A 60 -7.18 3.55 -13.50
N THR A 61 -7.45 3.47 -12.21
CA THR A 61 -7.16 4.50 -11.21
C THR A 61 -6.07 3.98 -10.29
N ASP A 62 -6.41 3.27 -9.27
CA ASP A 62 -5.53 2.83 -8.20
C ASP A 62 -4.38 1.93 -8.67
N GLY A 63 -4.69 0.91 -9.46
CA GLY A 63 -3.66 0.06 -10.06
C GLY A 63 -2.68 0.85 -10.94
N LEU A 64 -3.18 1.84 -11.69
CA LEU A 64 -2.35 2.71 -12.51
C LEU A 64 -1.51 3.68 -11.67
N LEU A 65 -2.04 4.20 -10.56
CA LEU A 65 -1.29 5.04 -9.62
C LEU A 65 -0.14 4.26 -8.99
N VAL A 66 -0.40 3.04 -8.50
CA VAL A 66 0.64 2.18 -7.93
C VAL A 66 1.73 1.87 -8.95
N ILE A 67 1.39 1.37 -10.13
CA ILE A 67 2.40 0.99 -11.11
C ILE A 67 3.23 2.19 -11.60
N ARG A 68 2.61 3.37 -11.76
CA ARG A 68 3.34 4.61 -12.10
C ARG A 68 4.28 5.05 -10.96
N HIS A 69 3.83 4.96 -9.70
CA HIS A 69 4.66 5.24 -8.55
C HIS A 69 5.89 4.33 -8.52
N LEU A 70 5.70 3.03 -8.68
CA LEU A 70 6.79 2.05 -8.73
C LEU A 70 7.77 2.28 -9.90
N PHE A 71 7.30 2.85 -11.01
CA PHE A 71 8.18 3.34 -12.09
C PHE A 71 8.87 4.68 -11.78
N GLY A 72 8.61 5.29 -10.62
CA GLY A 72 9.20 6.58 -10.23
C GLY A 72 8.53 7.81 -10.84
N PHE A 73 7.30 7.70 -11.32
CA PHE A 73 6.55 8.86 -11.81
C PHE A 73 6.12 9.75 -10.65
N SER A 74 6.10 11.06 -10.86
CA SER A 74 5.73 12.07 -9.87
C SER A 74 4.97 13.22 -10.50
N GLY A 75 4.35 14.08 -9.68
CA GLY A 75 3.58 15.22 -10.16
C GLY A 75 2.44 14.78 -11.09
N GLU A 76 2.16 15.56 -12.12
CA GLU A 76 1.09 15.28 -13.07
C GLU A 76 1.27 13.94 -13.84
N SER A 77 2.51 13.47 -14.03
CA SER A 77 2.75 12.19 -14.69
C SER A 77 2.31 10.99 -13.85
N LEU A 78 2.26 11.13 -12.53
CA LEU A 78 1.68 10.14 -11.63
C LEU A 78 0.15 10.12 -11.74
N THR A 79 -0.50 11.28 -11.67
CA THR A 79 -1.95 11.41 -11.42
C THR A 79 -2.81 11.61 -12.65
N SER A 80 -2.26 12.13 -13.77
CA SER A 80 -3.05 12.49 -14.94
C SER A 80 -3.89 11.32 -15.50
N GLY A 81 -5.22 11.48 -15.47
CA GLY A 81 -6.18 10.49 -15.95
C GLY A 81 -6.28 9.22 -15.09
N ALA A 82 -5.68 9.22 -13.89
CA ALA A 82 -5.69 8.07 -12.99
C ALA A 82 -6.33 8.38 -11.61
N VAL A 83 -6.89 9.55 -11.44
CA VAL A 83 -7.60 9.95 -10.21
C VAL A 83 -9.10 10.09 -10.54
N SER A 84 -9.95 9.52 -9.70
CA SER A 84 -11.40 9.59 -9.88
C SER A 84 -11.94 10.98 -9.53
N GLY A 85 -13.12 11.32 -10.03
CA GLY A 85 -13.80 12.60 -9.69
C GLY A 85 -14.28 12.68 -8.23
N GLU A 86 -14.34 11.55 -7.53
CA GLU A 86 -14.81 11.42 -6.14
C GLU A 86 -13.66 11.16 -5.15
N ALA A 87 -12.43 11.29 -5.61
CA ALA A 87 -11.23 11.05 -4.81
C ALA A 87 -11.14 12.00 -3.62
N SER A 88 -10.95 11.46 -2.42
CA SER A 88 -10.58 12.23 -1.24
C SER A 88 -9.09 12.56 -1.22
N ARG A 89 -8.27 11.73 -1.88
CA ARG A 89 -6.83 11.89 -2.06
C ARG A 89 -6.54 12.13 -3.54
N GLY A 90 -6.65 13.37 -4.01
CA GLY A 90 -6.59 13.71 -5.45
C GLY A 90 -5.32 14.42 -5.90
N SER A 91 -4.50 14.98 -4.99
CA SER A 91 -3.27 15.67 -5.38
C SER A 91 -2.11 14.68 -5.58
N SER A 92 -1.18 15.04 -6.46
CA SER A 92 0.02 14.22 -6.71
C SER A 92 0.89 14.03 -5.48
N GLU A 93 0.98 15.07 -4.63
CA GLU A 93 1.73 15.05 -3.38
C GLU A 93 1.10 14.10 -2.35
N ALA A 94 -0.23 14.16 -2.20
CA ALA A 94 -0.95 13.29 -1.26
C ALA A 94 -0.89 11.82 -1.68
N ILE A 95 -1.03 11.54 -2.97
CA ILE A 95 -0.92 10.17 -3.51
C ILE A 95 0.52 9.65 -3.40
N ALA A 96 1.51 10.46 -3.77
CA ALA A 96 2.92 10.06 -3.67
C ALA A 96 3.34 9.82 -2.22
N GLY A 97 2.90 10.66 -1.28
CA GLY A 97 3.14 10.47 0.16
C GLY A 97 2.51 9.18 0.65
N TYR A 98 1.23 8.94 0.35
CA TYR A 98 0.53 7.71 0.73
C TYR A 98 1.24 6.44 0.25
N LEU A 99 1.69 6.41 -1.02
CA LEU A 99 2.38 5.24 -1.58
C LEU A 99 3.81 5.11 -1.07
N LEU A 100 4.49 6.22 -0.77
CA LEU A 100 5.83 6.20 -0.19
C LEU A 100 5.82 5.65 1.25
N ASP A 101 4.87 6.09 2.06
CA ASP A 101 4.71 5.62 3.44
C ASP A 101 4.31 4.13 3.48
N ALA A 102 3.58 3.67 2.45
CA ALA A 102 3.13 2.28 2.30
C ALA A 102 4.08 1.39 1.48
N ASP A 103 5.34 1.75 1.29
CA ASP A 103 6.26 1.03 0.38
C ASP A 103 6.36 -0.47 0.67
N SER A 104 6.42 -0.86 1.94
CA SER A 104 6.43 -2.28 2.35
C SER A 104 5.14 -3.03 2.01
N GLU A 105 4.01 -2.33 1.93
CA GLU A 105 2.72 -2.91 1.56
C GLU A 105 2.56 -3.10 0.04
N LEU A 106 3.43 -2.44 -0.73
CA LEU A 106 3.48 -2.59 -2.18
C LEU A 106 4.27 -3.82 -2.63
N ASP A 107 5.03 -4.47 -1.75
CA ASP A 107 5.71 -5.75 -1.97
C ASP A 107 4.69 -6.90 -1.90
N ILE A 108 3.98 -7.11 -3.00
CA ILE A 108 2.84 -8.05 -3.08
C ILE A 108 3.28 -9.49 -3.06
N ASP A 109 4.40 -9.83 -3.70
CA ASP A 109 4.91 -11.20 -3.73
C ASP A 109 5.85 -11.52 -2.56
N GLY A 110 6.30 -10.51 -1.80
CA GLY A 110 7.12 -10.69 -0.62
C GLY A 110 8.56 -11.06 -0.94
N ASP A 111 9.12 -10.57 -2.05
CA ASP A 111 10.54 -10.78 -2.39
C ASP A 111 11.48 -9.77 -1.68
N GLY A 112 10.91 -8.81 -0.94
CA GLY A 112 11.60 -7.74 -0.23
C GLY A 112 11.83 -6.48 -1.08
N GLU A 113 11.29 -6.40 -2.28
CA GLU A 113 11.44 -5.26 -3.19
C GLU A 113 10.14 -4.94 -3.94
N SER A 114 9.59 -3.75 -3.74
CA SER A 114 8.41 -3.27 -4.48
C SER A 114 8.78 -2.87 -5.91
N LYS A 115 8.37 -3.65 -6.89
CA LYS A 115 8.74 -3.45 -8.31
C LYS A 115 7.54 -3.32 -9.24
N PRO A 116 7.61 -2.49 -10.29
CA PRO A 116 6.49 -2.29 -11.21
C PRO A 116 6.13 -3.53 -12.05
N LEU A 117 7.09 -4.40 -12.38
CA LEU A 117 6.88 -5.55 -13.27
C LEU A 117 6.60 -6.87 -12.53
N THR A 118 6.68 -6.86 -11.20
CA THR A 118 6.18 -7.91 -10.30
C THR A 118 4.93 -7.38 -9.60
N ASP A 119 5.07 -6.66 -8.54
CA ASP A 119 4.00 -6.20 -7.64
C ASP A 119 2.97 -5.32 -8.34
N GLY A 120 3.42 -4.30 -9.07
CA GLY A 120 2.52 -3.44 -9.85
C GLY A 120 1.73 -4.23 -10.89
N LEU A 121 2.35 -5.24 -11.52
CA LEU A 121 1.70 -6.10 -12.50
C LEU A 121 0.71 -7.09 -11.83
N LEU A 122 1.06 -7.66 -10.67
CA LEU A 122 0.16 -8.51 -9.87
C LEU A 122 -1.09 -7.74 -9.47
N LEU A 123 -0.93 -6.53 -8.93
CA LEU A 123 -2.06 -5.70 -8.53
C LEU A 123 -2.98 -5.38 -9.72
N ILE A 124 -2.43 -4.86 -10.82
CA ILE A 124 -3.27 -4.43 -11.93
C ILE A 124 -3.98 -5.61 -12.60
N ARG A 125 -3.36 -6.78 -12.68
CA ARG A 125 -4.00 -8.02 -13.16
C ARG A 125 -5.14 -8.44 -12.25
N TYR A 126 -4.91 -8.46 -10.93
CA TYR A 126 -5.94 -8.80 -9.96
C TYR A 126 -7.15 -7.87 -10.09
N LEU A 127 -6.93 -6.57 -10.14
CA LEU A 127 -8.00 -5.57 -10.29
C LEU A 127 -8.75 -5.70 -11.62
N PHE A 128 -8.12 -6.23 -12.68
CA PHE A 128 -8.80 -6.62 -13.93
C PHE A 128 -9.53 -7.96 -13.85
N GLY A 129 -9.48 -8.66 -12.71
CA GLY A 129 -10.14 -9.94 -12.49
C GLY A 129 -9.36 -11.16 -12.99
N PHE A 130 -8.06 -11.04 -13.24
CA PHE A 130 -7.20 -12.21 -13.48
C PHE A 130 -7.02 -13.02 -12.19
N SER A 131 -6.96 -14.34 -12.33
CA SER A 131 -6.80 -15.29 -11.22
C SER A 131 -5.97 -16.50 -11.64
N GLY A 132 -5.56 -17.29 -10.66
CA GLY A 132 -4.76 -18.48 -10.90
C GLY A 132 -3.48 -18.20 -11.69
N ALA A 133 -3.09 -19.10 -12.58
CA ALA A 133 -1.85 -18.96 -13.35
C ALA A 133 -1.77 -17.67 -14.19
N SER A 134 -2.89 -17.11 -14.63
CA SER A 134 -2.90 -15.87 -15.41
C SER A 134 -2.57 -14.62 -14.58
N LEU A 135 -2.81 -14.68 -13.26
CA LEU A 135 -2.43 -13.62 -12.33
C LEU A 135 -0.91 -13.56 -12.17
N ILE A 136 -0.28 -14.69 -11.85
CA ILE A 136 1.11 -14.74 -11.41
C ILE A 136 2.15 -14.97 -12.52
N SER A 137 1.74 -15.44 -13.71
CA SER A 137 2.69 -15.84 -14.77
C SER A 137 3.68 -14.73 -15.15
N GLY A 138 4.97 -14.94 -14.84
CA GLY A 138 6.06 -14.02 -15.13
C GLY A 138 6.01 -12.71 -14.33
N ALA A 139 5.30 -12.70 -13.19
CA ALA A 139 5.16 -11.55 -12.31
C ALA A 139 5.56 -11.85 -10.86
N ILE A 140 6.19 -12.98 -10.60
CA ILE A 140 6.72 -13.34 -9.28
C ILE A 140 8.23 -13.09 -9.29
N GLY A 141 8.73 -12.39 -8.29
CA GLY A 141 10.14 -12.10 -8.08
C GLY A 141 10.95 -13.30 -7.54
N ASP A 142 12.24 -13.19 -7.64
CA ASP A 142 13.15 -14.24 -7.10
C ASP A 142 13.15 -14.18 -5.56
N GLY A 143 12.80 -15.28 -4.93
CA GLY A 143 12.77 -15.39 -3.46
C GLY A 143 11.43 -14.97 -2.82
N ALA A 144 10.41 -14.77 -3.62
CA ALA A 144 9.09 -14.40 -3.16
C ALA A 144 8.56 -15.36 -2.07
N GLU A 145 7.97 -14.77 -1.00
CA GLU A 145 7.31 -15.53 0.07
C GLU A 145 5.88 -15.92 -0.34
N ARG A 146 5.27 -15.17 -1.27
CA ARG A 146 3.95 -15.41 -1.85
C ARG A 146 4.10 -15.73 -3.33
N ASP A 147 4.35 -17.00 -3.63
CA ASP A 147 4.65 -17.48 -4.99
C ASP A 147 3.47 -18.20 -5.66
N THR A 148 2.35 -18.40 -4.94
CA THR A 148 1.12 -18.98 -5.46
C THR A 148 0.05 -17.92 -5.75
N ALA A 149 -0.83 -18.24 -6.69
CA ALA A 149 -1.93 -17.32 -7.02
C ALA A 149 -2.87 -17.10 -5.81
N GLU A 150 -3.11 -18.13 -5.03
CA GLU A 150 -3.96 -18.08 -3.84
C GLU A 150 -3.40 -17.13 -2.77
N GLU A 151 -2.10 -17.15 -2.54
CA GLU A 151 -1.43 -16.26 -1.57
C GLU A 151 -1.45 -14.80 -2.05
N VAL A 152 -1.14 -14.56 -3.31
CA VAL A 152 -1.20 -13.23 -3.93
C VAL A 152 -2.63 -12.67 -3.92
N GLU A 153 -3.62 -13.48 -4.32
CA GLU A 153 -5.03 -13.09 -4.28
C GLU A 153 -5.47 -12.74 -2.86
N ALA A 154 -5.13 -13.57 -1.86
CA ALA A 154 -5.46 -13.33 -0.46
C ALA A 154 -4.83 -12.04 0.07
N TYR A 155 -3.56 -11.78 -0.28
CA TYR A 155 -2.85 -10.55 0.11
C TYR A 155 -3.53 -9.30 -0.42
N ILE A 156 -3.83 -9.26 -1.72
CA ILE A 156 -4.50 -8.10 -2.35
C ILE A 156 -5.93 -7.96 -1.85
N GLN A 157 -6.67 -9.09 -1.73
CA GLN A 157 -8.06 -9.07 -1.27
C GLN A 157 -8.22 -8.49 0.13
N ALA A 158 -7.27 -8.74 1.02
CA ALA A 158 -7.27 -8.18 2.38
C ALA A 158 -7.08 -6.65 2.40
N ARG A 159 -6.60 -6.06 1.29
CA ARG A 159 -6.23 -4.64 1.15
C ARG A 159 -7.07 -3.86 0.14
N VAL A 160 -8.08 -4.47 -0.45
CA VAL A 160 -9.07 -3.75 -1.28
C VAL A 160 -10.34 -3.50 -0.47
N PRO A 161 -11.04 -2.37 -0.71
CA PRO A 161 -12.32 -2.10 -0.03
C PRO A 161 -13.33 -3.24 -0.25
N VAL A 162 -14.04 -3.60 0.80
CA VAL A 162 -15.15 -4.57 0.73
C VAL A 162 -16.30 -3.92 -0.02
N GLN A 163 -16.68 -4.50 -1.17
CA GLN A 163 -17.83 -4.04 -1.96
C GLN A 163 -19.13 -4.62 -1.41
#